data_a15eaa21673ef2782f630c3bb03aee2d
#
_entry.id   a15eaa21673ef2782f630c3bb03aee2d
#
_cell.length_a   1.000
_cell.length_b   1.000
_cell.length_c   1.000
_cell.angle_alpha   90.00
_cell.angle_beta   90.00
_cell.angle_gamma   90.00
#
_symmetry.space_group_name_H-M   'P 1'
#
loop_
_entity.id
_entity.type
_entity.pdbx_description
1 polymer ?
#
loop_
_entity_poly.entity_id
_entity_poly.type
_entity_poly.pdbx_seq_one_letter_code
_entity_poly.pdbx_strand_id
1 'polypeptide(L)'
;MTEIKVSFKPEELDWKKVNGMMPAIVQNFRSGKVLMFAYMTREALDRTIETGKATFFSRTKNRLWTKGEESHNYLFVKALTTDCDSDTILVTAEPAGPTCHKGTESCFDAQPELPFAFLAELEDLLEKRKSADPEKSYTAKLYLRGTKRIAQKVGEEAVETALAAMSKDHDELINESADLLFHLTVLLRNEKASWAEVVKCLENRHKDTNLLHPTTI
;
A
#
# COMPACT_ATOMS: atom_id res chain seq x y z
N MET A 1 1.20 -6.38 18.60
CA MET A 1 1.66 -6.84 17.27
C MET A 1 0.40 -7.10 16.45
N THR A 2 0.31 -6.58 15.25
CA THR A 2 -0.84 -6.87 14.37
C THR A 2 -0.73 -8.33 13.94
N GLU A 3 -1.79 -9.10 14.14
CA GLU A 3 -1.85 -10.53 13.79
C GLU A 3 -1.64 -10.70 12.27
N ILE A 4 -0.72 -11.58 11.88
CA ILE A 4 -0.47 -11.90 10.47
C ILE A 4 -1.62 -12.78 9.97
N LYS A 5 -2.22 -12.41 8.84
CA LYS A 5 -3.21 -13.26 8.19
C LYS A 5 -2.50 -14.34 7.39
N VAL A 6 -2.64 -15.60 7.79
CA VAL A 6 -2.10 -16.75 7.07
C VAL A 6 -3.26 -17.55 6.49
N SER A 7 -3.29 -17.75 5.17
CA SER A 7 -4.41 -18.41 4.46
C SER A 7 -4.22 -19.94 4.28
N PHE A 8 -3.12 -20.48 4.77
CA PHE A 8 -2.76 -21.90 4.64
C PHE A 8 -2.13 -22.42 5.93
N LYS A 9 -2.05 -23.73 6.10
CA LYS A 9 -1.18 -24.33 7.10
C LYS A 9 0.17 -24.65 6.49
N PRO A 10 1.30 -24.38 7.18
CA PRO A 10 2.62 -24.64 6.63
C PRO A 10 2.87 -26.10 6.18
N GLU A 11 2.10 -27.07 6.71
CA GLU A 11 2.12 -28.48 6.31
C GLU A 11 1.44 -28.75 4.98
N GLU A 12 0.55 -27.87 4.53
CA GLU A 12 -0.22 -28.00 3.30
C GLU A 12 0.57 -27.53 2.05
N LEU A 13 1.71 -26.87 2.28
CA LEU A 13 2.61 -26.44 1.19
C LEU A 13 3.38 -27.62 0.60
N ASP A 14 3.54 -27.64 -0.71
CA ASP A 14 4.29 -28.71 -1.43
C ASP A 14 5.80 -28.48 -1.35
N TRP A 15 6.36 -28.64 -0.15
CA TRP A 15 7.80 -28.55 0.10
C TRP A 15 8.62 -29.53 -0.74
N LYS A 16 8.02 -30.68 -1.11
CA LYS A 16 8.70 -31.71 -1.90
C LYS A 16 8.91 -31.25 -3.33
N LYS A 17 7.91 -30.65 -3.96
CA LYS A 17 7.95 -30.13 -5.32
C LYS A 17 9.05 -29.09 -5.52
N VAL A 18 9.27 -28.25 -4.49
CA VAL A 18 10.26 -27.17 -4.48
C VAL A 18 11.59 -27.55 -3.80
N ASN A 19 11.81 -28.82 -3.51
CA ASN A 19 13.02 -29.31 -2.83
C ASN A 19 13.33 -28.56 -1.52
N GLY A 20 12.30 -28.25 -0.73
CA GLY A 20 12.39 -27.52 0.53
C GLY A 20 12.71 -26.02 0.43
N MET A 21 12.73 -25.48 -0.78
CA MET A 21 13.07 -24.08 -1.07
C MET A 21 11.88 -23.36 -1.69
N MET A 22 10.93 -22.98 -0.86
CA MET A 22 9.69 -22.34 -1.26
C MET A 22 9.96 -20.96 -1.88
N PRO A 23 9.60 -20.73 -3.15
CA PRO A 23 9.60 -19.41 -3.75
C PRO A 23 8.72 -18.44 -2.95
N ALA A 24 9.20 -17.22 -2.71
CA ALA A 24 8.47 -16.19 -1.99
C ALA A 24 8.51 -14.88 -2.76
N ILE A 25 7.37 -14.45 -3.27
CA ILE A 25 7.17 -13.15 -3.90
C ILE A 25 6.75 -12.18 -2.80
N VAL A 26 7.46 -11.07 -2.67
CA VAL A 26 7.10 -10.05 -1.68
C VAL A 26 6.45 -8.87 -2.37
N GLN A 27 5.26 -8.52 -1.92
CA GLN A 27 4.42 -7.46 -2.45
C GLN A 27 4.15 -6.40 -1.38
N ASN A 28 4.21 -5.14 -1.77
CA ASN A 28 3.84 -4.03 -0.89
C ASN A 28 2.34 -4.09 -0.59
N PHE A 29 1.99 -4.13 0.69
CA PHE A 29 0.61 -4.21 1.17
C PHE A 29 -0.27 -3.03 0.70
N ARG A 30 0.30 -1.84 0.52
CA ARG A 30 -0.45 -0.62 0.18
C ARG A 30 -0.49 -0.35 -1.31
N SER A 31 0.65 -0.42 -1.98
CA SER A 31 0.78 -0.06 -3.39
C SER A 31 0.55 -1.22 -4.36
N GLY A 32 0.62 -2.47 -3.88
CA GLY A 32 0.57 -3.65 -4.73
C GLY A 32 1.87 -3.89 -5.55
N LYS A 33 2.88 -3.03 -5.44
CA LYS A 33 4.17 -3.22 -6.12
C LYS A 33 4.87 -4.48 -5.63
N VAL A 34 5.48 -5.26 -6.53
CA VAL A 34 6.37 -6.35 -6.16
C VAL A 34 7.68 -5.75 -5.66
N LEU A 35 8.08 -6.08 -4.44
CA LEU A 35 9.25 -5.51 -3.78
C LEU A 35 10.51 -6.33 -4.05
N MET A 36 10.42 -7.64 -3.90
CA MET A 36 11.52 -8.56 -4.09
C MET A 36 11.03 -9.99 -4.28
N PHE A 37 11.95 -10.86 -4.67
CA PHE A 37 11.80 -12.32 -4.69
C PHE A 37 12.92 -12.95 -3.86
N ALA A 38 12.58 -13.99 -3.08
CA ALA A 38 13.56 -14.78 -2.33
C ALA A 38 13.03 -16.21 -2.10
N TYR A 39 13.77 -17.02 -1.35
CA TYR A 39 13.36 -18.37 -0.99
C TYR A 39 13.15 -18.49 0.52
N MET A 40 12.17 -19.28 0.92
CA MET A 40 11.92 -19.66 2.31
C MET A 40 12.12 -21.16 2.48
N THR A 41 12.86 -21.57 3.51
CA THR A 41 12.75 -22.91 4.07
C THR A 41 11.56 -22.95 5.04
N ARG A 42 11.17 -24.12 5.49
CA ARG A 42 10.15 -24.26 6.53
C ARG A 42 10.50 -23.42 7.77
N GLU A 43 11.74 -23.46 8.21
CA GLU A 43 12.24 -22.67 9.35
C GLU A 43 12.15 -21.16 9.09
N ALA A 44 12.43 -20.69 7.85
CA ALA A 44 12.28 -19.30 7.49
C ALA A 44 10.82 -18.83 7.58
N LEU A 45 9.91 -19.66 7.11
CA LEU A 45 8.46 -19.40 7.20
C LEU A 45 7.99 -19.33 8.66
N ASP A 46 8.35 -20.32 9.47
CA ASP A 46 7.98 -20.37 10.88
C ASP A 46 8.49 -19.13 11.63
N ARG A 47 9.75 -18.72 11.36
CA ARG A 47 10.33 -17.50 11.94
C ARG A 47 9.64 -16.23 11.45
N THR A 48 9.20 -16.20 10.19
CA THR A 48 8.42 -15.09 9.64
C THR A 48 7.09 -14.94 10.38
N ILE A 49 6.39 -16.03 10.59
CA ILE A 49 5.11 -16.06 11.31
C ILE A 49 5.30 -15.63 12.77
N GLU A 50 6.34 -16.13 13.43
CA GLU A 50 6.63 -15.82 14.83
C GLU A 50 6.99 -14.34 15.04
N THR A 51 7.85 -13.80 14.17
CA THR A 51 8.43 -12.45 14.38
C THR A 51 7.65 -11.33 13.71
N GLY A 52 6.80 -11.65 12.74
CA GLY A 52 6.14 -10.66 11.90
C GLY A 52 7.06 -10.00 10.87
N LYS A 53 8.31 -10.45 10.75
CA LYS A 53 9.32 -9.90 9.84
C LYS A 53 9.68 -10.93 8.78
N ALA A 54 9.68 -10.52 7.50
CA ALA A 54 10.00 -11.42 6.41
C ALA A 54 11.42 -11.98 6.55
N THR A 55 11.51 -13.29 6.76
CA THR A 55 12.75 -14.05 6.91
C THR A 55 12.87 -15.05 5.76
N PHE A 56 14.04 -15.17 5.21
CA PHE A 56 14.35 -15.97 4.02
C PHE A 56 15.55 -16.88 4.25
N PHE A 57 15.81 -17.75 3.30
CA PHE A 57 17.02 -18.57 3.25
C PHE A 57 17.96 -18.08 2.14
N SER A 58 19.18 -17.74 2.51
CA SER A 58 20.23 -17.39 1.56
C SER A 58 20.92 -18.64 1.02
N ARG A 59 20.71 -18.94 -0.26
CA ARG A 59 21.34 -20.10 -0.92
C ARG A 59 22.86 -19.96 -1.01
N THR A 60 23.38 -18.73 -1.16
CA THR A 60 24.83 -18.47 -1.27
C THR A 60 25.53 -18.50 0.09
N LYS A 61 24.89 -17.97 1.14
CA LYS A 61 25.46 -17.93 2.51
C LYS A 61 25.04 -19.14 3.34
N ASN A 62 24.15 -19.99 2.83
CA ASN A 62 23.59 -21.17 3.50
C ASN A 62 23.09 -20.87 4.92
N ARG A 63 22.32 -19.80 5.08
CA ARG A 63 21.74 -19.38 6.38
C ARG A 63 20.40 -18.69 6.22
N LEU A 64 19.65 -18.66 7.31
CA LEU A 64 18.52 -17.75 7.42
C LEU A 64 19.01 -16.30 7.48
N TRP A 65 18.19 -15.41 6.95
CA TRP A 65 18.36 -13.96 7.08
C TRP A 65 17.01 -13.25 7.10
N THR A 66 16.86 -12.30 8.01
CA THR A 66 15.68 -11.46 8.09
C THR A 66 15.92 -10.20 7.27
N LYS A 67 15.04 -9.88 6.34
CA LYS A 67 15.17 -8.65 5.54
C LYS A 67 15.20 -7.44 6.48
N GLY A 68 16.25 -6.65 6.35
CA GLY A 68 16.49 -5.49 7.20
C GLY A 68 17.34 -5.76 8.44
N GLU A 69 17.89 -6.96 8.64
CA GLU A 69 18.72 -7.30 9.82
C GLU A 69 19.95 -6.39 9.97
N GLU A 70 20.50 -5.89 8.85
CA GLU A 70 21.64 -4.95 8.85
C GLU A 70 21.19 -3.49 8.61
N SER A 71 20.25 -3.27 7.68
CA SER A 71 19.85 -1.92 7.24
C SER A 71 18.71 -1.30 8.04
N HIS A 72 18.08 -2.07 8.94
CA HIS A 72 16.84 -1.73 9.65
C HIS A 72 15.62 -1.48 8.76
N ASN A 73 15.75 -1.67 7.44
CA ASN A 73 14.64 -1.62 6.47
C ASN A 73 13.91 -2.96 6.46
N TYR A 74 13.19 -3.25 7.55
CA TYR A 74 12.42 -4.47 7.72
C TYR A 74 11.22 -4.50 6.76
N LEU A 75 10.74 -5.71 6.46
CA LEU A 75 9.47 -5.97 5.81
C LEU A 75 8.53 -6.56 6.85
N PHE A 76 7.57 -5.76 7.32
CA PHE A 76 6.56 -6.18 8.29
C PHE A 76 5.43 -6.91 7.59
N VAL A 77 5.32 -8.20 7.81
CA VAL A 77 4.36 -9.07 7.14
C VAL A 77 2.94 -8.78 7.62
N LYS A 78 2.02 -8.57 6.68
CA LYS A 78 0.58 -8.40 6.92
C LYS A 78 -0.21 -9.66 6.58
N ALA A 79 0.16 -10.33 5.49
CA ALA A 79 -0.48 -11.57 5.08
C ALA A 79 0.50 -12.52 4.37
N LEU A 80 0.22 -13.81 4.49
CA LEU A 80 0.86 -14.90 3.77
C LEU A 80 -0.23 -15.70 3.05
N THR A 81 -0.12 -15.82 1.75
CA THR A 81 -1.02 -16.63 0.91
C THR A 81 -0.20 -17.56 0.03
N THR A 82 -0.76 -18.68 -0.38
CA THR A 82 -0.14 -19.59 -1.34
C THR A 82 -0.88 -19.53 -2.67
N ASP A 83 -0.24 -19.97 -3.74
CA ASP A 83 -0.85 -20.16 -5.05
C ASP A 83 -1.71 -21.42 -5.12
N CYS A 84 -2.23 -21.75 -6.31
CA CYS A 84 -3.24 -22.79 -6.50
C CYS A 84 -2.71 -24.22 -6.29
N ASP A 85 -1.41 -24.45 -6.40
CA ASP A 85 -0.75 -25.76 -6.25
C ASP A 85 0.26 -25.78 -5.10
N SER A 86 0.19 -24.78 -4.22
CA SER A 86 0.90 -24.71 -2.93
C SER A 86 2.42 -24.77 -3.00
N ASP A 87 3.00 -24.28 -4.12
CA ASP A 87 4.45 -24.30 -4.34
C ASP A 87 5.10 -22.91 -4.38
N THR A 88 4.32 -21.85 -4.12
CA THR A 88 4.79 -20.46 -4.05
C THR A 88 4.05 -19.70 -2.95
N ILE A 89 4.76 -18.87 -2.20
CA ILE A 89 4.18 -17.99 -1.17
C ILE A 89 4.17 -16.54 -1.67
N LEU A 90 3.02 -15.90 -1.60
CA LEU A 90 2.90 -14.43 -1.69
C LEU A 90 2.97 -13.84 -0.28
N VAL A 91 4.00 -13.08 -0.03
CA VAL A 91 4.24 -12.35 1.22
C VAL A 91 3.78 -10.91 1.03
N THR A 92 2.66 -10.55 1.59
CA THR A 92 2.19 -9.16 1.57
C THR A 92 2.76 -8.43 2.79
N ALA A 93 3.57 -7.40 2.58
CA ALA A 93 4.33 -6.75 3.64
C ALA A 93 4.32 -5.22 3.53
N GLU A 94 4.49 -4.56 4.66
CA GLU A 94 4.72 -3.13 4.77
C GLU A 94 6.22 -2.86 4.96
N PRO A 95 6.89 -2.18 4.00
CA PRO A 95 8.31 -1.89 4.13
C PRO A 95 8.55 -0.72 5.08
N ALA A 96 9.54 -0.85 5.98
CA ALA A 96 10.01 0.24 6.85
C ALA A 96 10.86 1.29 6.11
N GLY A 97 11.29 0.96 4.90
CA GLY A 97 12.14 1.80 4.05
C GLY A 97 12.49 1.08 2.75
N PRO A 98 13.48 1.55 2.00
CA PRO A 98 13.88 0.94 0.74
C PRO A 98 14.14 -0.56 0.86
N THR A 99 13.50 -1.36 -0.01
CA THR A 99 13.68 -2.82 0.03
C THR A 99 14.97 -3.25 -0.64
N CYS A 100 15.37 -2.60 -1.75
CA CYS A 100 16.58 -2.95 -2.45
C CYS A 100 17.84 -2.43 -1.73
N HIS A 101 18.93 -3.21 -1.79
CA HIS A 101 20.25 -2.80 -1.27
C HIS A 101 20.86 -1.58 -2.01
N LYS A 102 20.34 -1.27 -3.21
CA LYS A 102 20.68 -0.05 -3.97
C LYS A 102 19.97 1.21 -3.48
N GLY A 103 19.11 1.10 -2.47
CA GLY A 103 18.33 2.21 -1.95
C GLY A 103 17.01 2.49 -2.68
N THR A 104 16.61 1.65 -3.64
CA THR A 104 15.33 1.75 -4.33
C THR A 104 14.22 1.02 -3.55
N GLU A 105 12.96 1.43 -3.77
CA GLU A 105 11.79 0.83 -3.13
C GLU A 105 11.72 -0.69 -3.41
N SER A 106 12.02 -1.08 -4.63
CA SER A 106 11.91 -2.45 -5.12
C SER A 106 13.23 -2.95 -5.72
N CYS A 107 13.44 -4.27 -5.73
CA CYS A 107 14.49 -4.91 -6.52
C CYS A 107 14.16 -4.95 -8.04
N PHE A 108 12.93 -4.60 -8.40
CA PHE A 108 12.44 -4.56 -9.78
C PHE A 108 12.21 -3.09 -10.19
N ASP A 109 13.28 -2.35 -10.47
CA ASP A 109 13.25 -0.90 -10.69
C ASP A 109 12.38 -0.45 -11.89
N ALA A 110 12.23 -1.32 -12.91
CA ALA A 110 11.50 -1.00 -14.13
C ALA A 110 10.05 -1.48 -14.13
N GLN A 111 9.44 -1.69 -12.95
CA GLN A 111 8.01 -2.01 -12.91
C GLN A 111 7.20 -0.83 -13.45
N PRO A 112 6.17 -1.09 -14.27
CA PRO A 112 5.23 -0.04 -14.63
C PRO A 112 4.56 0.50 -13.35
N GLU A 113 4.36 1.81 -13.29
CA GLU A 113 3.62 2.42 -12.22
C GLU A 113 2.16 1.97 -12.28
N LEU A 114 1.63 1.58 -11.12
CA LEU A 114 0.21 1.29 -10.98
C LEU A 114 -0.49 2.63 -10.65
N PRO A 115 -1.39 3.14 -11.52
CA PRO A 115 -1.92 4.49 -11.37
C PRO A 115 -2.50 4.79 -9.97
N PHE A 116 -3.19 3.82 -9.37
CA PHE A 116 -3.79 3.99 -8.05
C PHE A 116 -2.81 3.75 -6.88
N ALA A 117 -1.62 3.19 -7.13
CA ALA A 117 -0.61 3.01 -6.07
C ALA A 117 -0.13 4.37 -5.53
N PHE A 118 -0.07 5.40 -6.38
CA PHE A 118 0.30 6.76 -5.99
C PHE A 118 -0.63 7.35 -4.93
N LEU A 119 -1.92 7.00 -4.89
CA LEU A 119 -2.82 7.48 -3.84
C LEU A 119 -2.39 7.02 -2.44
N ALA A 120 -1.85 5.81 -2.30
CA ALA A 120 -1.31 5.32 -1.05
C ALA A 120 0.01 6.04 -0.67
N GLU A 121 0.86 6.31 -1.65
CA GLU A 121 2.08 7.09 -1.46
C GLU A 121 1.76 8.54 -1.07
N LEU A 122 0.73 9.13 -1.69
CA LEU A 122 0.22 10.46 -1.38
C LEU A 122 -0.27 10.55 0.07
N GLU A 123 -1.03 9.55 0.55
CA GLU A 123 -1.45 9.52 1.97
C GLU A 123 -0.26 9.59 2.92
N ASP A 124 0.80 8.81 2.66
CA ASP A 124 2.00 8.80 3.49
C ASP A 124 2.77 10.12 3.44
N LEU A 125 2.85 10.71 2.24
CA LEU A 125 3.47 12.03 2.06
C LEU A 125 2.71 13.09 2.85
N LEU A 126 1.38 13.11 2.73
CA LEU A 126 0.53 14.10 3.41
C LEU A 126 0.57 13.93 4.92
N GLU A 127 0.65 12.70 5.45
CA GLU A 127 0.84 12.47 6.89
C GLU A 127 2.15 13.06 7.38
N LYS A 128 3.25 12.84 6.66
CA LYS A 128 4.56 13.44 6.99
C LYS A 128 4.54 14.97 6.93
N ARG A 129 3.74 15.56 6.03
CA ARG A 129 3.63 17.02 5.88
C ARG A 129 2.91 17.71 7.05
N LYS A 130 2.20 16.98 7.91
CA LYS A 130 1.60 17.56 9.14
C LYS A 130 2.64 18.18 10.07
N SER A 131 3.84 17.62 10.12
CA SER A 131 4.95 18.12 10.95
C SER A 131 5.93 19.03 10.20
N ALA A 132 5.65 19.34 8.93
CA ALA A 132 6.52 20.23 8.14
C ALA A 132 6.29 21.71 8.49
N ASP A 133 7.30 22.54 8.16
CA ASP A 133 7.22 23.99 8.33
C ASP A 133 6.10 24.59 7.47
N PRO A 134 5.07 25.23 8.07
CA PRO A 134 3.97 25.83 7.32
C PRO A 134 4.40 26.97 6.39
N GLU A 135 5.52 27.65 6.65
CA GLU A 135 6.03 28.69 5.77
C GLU A 135 6.62 28.13 4.46
N LYS A 136 6.99 26.84 4.47
CA LYS A 136 7.61 26.14 3.33
C LYS A 136 6.71 25.08 2.70
N SER A 137 5.56 24.78 3.31
CA SER A 137 4.67 23.70 2.87
C SER A 137 3.23 24.16 2.83
N TYR A 138 2.67 24.21 1.62
CA TYR A 138 1.23 24.48 1.42
C TYR A 138 0.36 23.52 2.24
N THR A 139 0.68 22.22 2.23
CA THR A 139 -0.06 21.20 2.95
C THR A 139 -0.01 21.41 4.46
N ALA A 140 1.17 21.72 5.02
CA ALA A 140 1.31 22.02 6.45
C ALA A 140 0.49 23.25 6.83
N LYS A 141 0.51 24.29 5.99
CA LYS A 141 -0.31 25.49 6.18
C LYS A 141 -1.81 25.19 6.12
N LEU A 142 -2.21 24.25 5.25
CA LEU A 142 -3.61 23.83 5.15
C LEU A 142 -4.05 23.07 6.40
N TYR A 143 -3.24 22.15 6.92
CA TYR A 143 -3.49 21.46 8.19
C TYR A 143 -3.61 22.44 9.37
N LEU A 144 -2.72 23.44 9.43
CA LEU A 144 -2.76 24.47 10.47
C LEU A 144 -4.08 25.27 10.46
N ARG A 145 -4.67 25.50 9.27
CA ARG A 145 -5.96 26.18 9.14
C ARG A 145 -7.16 25.30 9.52
N GLY A 146 -6.96 24.01 9.70
CA GLY A 146 -7.92 23.05 10.23
C GLY A 146 -9.01 22.62 9.26
N THR A 147 -9.87 21.70 9.75
CA THR A 147 -10.90 20.99 8.99
C THR A 147 -11.80 21.92 8.17
N LYS A 148 -12.21 23.08 8.73
CA LYS A 148 -13.09 24.02 8.02
C LYS A 148 -12.51 24.49 6.70
N ARG A 149 -11.21 24.88 6.67
CA ARG A 149 -10.56 25.33 5.43
C ARG A 149 -10.29 24.18 4.47
N ILE A 150 -9.93 23.00 4.99
CA ILE A 150 -9.70 21.80 4.18
C ILE A 150 -11.02 21.40 3.49
N ALA A 151 -12.12 21.33 4.24
CA ALA A 151 -13.43 20.99 3.69
C ALA A 151 -13.93 22.02 2.67
N GLN A 152 -13.66 23.31 2.91
CA GLN A 152 -13.94 24.37 1.94
C GLN A 152 -13.21 24.11 0.62
N LYS A 153 -11.91 23.74 0.65
CA LYS A 153 -11.14 23.41 -0.57
C LYS A 153 -11.73 22.23 -1.31
N VAL A 154 -12.12 21.16 -0.61
CA VAL A 154 -12.78 20.01 -1.26
C VAL A 154 -14.05 20.46 -2.00
N GLY A 155 -14.84 21.36 -1.41
CA GLY A 155 -16.05 21.90 -2.06
C GLY A 155 -15.72 22.78 -3.28
N GLU A 156 -14.70 23.64 -3.18
CA GLU A 156 -14.21 24.49 -4.28
C GLU A 156 -13.82 23.60 -5.48
N GLU A 157 -12.90 22.64 -5.29
CA GLU A 157 -12.39 21.76 -6.35
C GLU A 157 -13.47 20.84 -6.94
N ALA A 158 -14.44 20.41 -6.14
CA ALA A 158 -15.57 19.62 -6.65
C ALA A 158 -16.45 20.43 -7.62
N VAL A 159 -16.67 21.71 -7.33
CA VAL A 159 -17.43 22.61 -8.22
C VAL A 159 -16.60 22.90 -9.49
N GLU A 160 -15.31 23.19 -9.36
CA GLU A 160 -14.40 23.47 -10.46
C GLU A 160 -14.29 22.26 -11.41
N THR A 161 -14.17 21.04 -10.87
CA THR A 161 -14.26 19.78 -11.64
C THR A 161 -15.55 19.70 -12.46
N ALA A 162 -16.69 20.01 -11.85
CA ALA A 162 -18.00 19.96 -12.55
C ALA A 162 -18.10 21.02 -13.65
N LEU A 163 -17.58 22.24 -13.42
CA LEU A 163 -17.54 23.31 -14.42
C LEU A 163 -16.61 22.97 -15.57
N ALA A 164 -15.43 22.41 -15.30
CA ALA A 164 -14.49 21.93 -16.32
C ALA A 164 -15.12 20.88 -17.24
N ALA A 165 -15.90 19.94 -16.69
CA ALA A 165 -16.64 18.99 -17.48
C ALA A 165 -17.69 19.65 -18.39
N MET A 166 -18.34 20.72 -17.93
CA MET A 166 -19.33 21.47 -18.72
C MET A 166 -18.68 22.27 -19.85
N SER A 167 -17.46 22.80 -19.65
CA SER A 167 -16.70 23.54 -20.66
C SER A 167 -16.14 22.62 -21.75
N LYS A 168 -16.15 21.31 -21.53
CA LYS A 168 -15.54 20.26 -22.40
C LYS A 168 -14.03 20.44 -22.56
N ASP A 169 -13.39 21.11 -21.63
CA ASP A 169 -11.94 21.20 -21.54
C ASP A 169 -11.41 19.96 -20.80
N HIS A 170 -10.79 19.05 -21.56
CA HIS A 170 -10.28 17.80 -21.03
C HIS A 170 -9.12 18.01 -20.04
N ASP A 171 -8.21 18.91 -20.37
CA ASP A 171 -7.01 19.16 -19.56
C ASP A 171 -7.39 19.83 -18.24
N GLU A 172 -8.30 20.79 -18.28
CA GLU A 172 -8.84 21.43 -17.07
C GLU A 172 -9.61 20.41 -16.21
N LEU A 173 -10.43 19.54 -16.81
CA LEU A 173 -11.12 18.47 -16.07
C LEU A 173 -10.15 17.57 -15.33
N ILE A 174 -9.04 17.17 -15.96
CA ILE A 174 -8.03 16.33 -15.31
C ILE A 174 -7.33 17.08 -14.18
N ASN A 175 -6.98 18.36 -14.37
CA ASN A 175 -6.34 19.18 -13.36
C ASN A 175 -7.23 19.37 -12.13
N GLU A 176 -8.48 19.77 -12.31
CA GLU A 176 -9.43 19.99 -11.20
C GLU A 176 -9.77 18.67 -10.50
N SER A 177 -9.86 17.56 -11.25
CA SER A 177 -10.03 16.23 -10.64
C SER A 177 -8.82 15.82 -9.77
N ALA A 178 -7.61 16.16 -10.19
CA ALA A 178 -6.40 15.89 -9.42
C ALA A 178 -6.37 16.75 -8.14
N ASP A 179 -6.75 18.02 -8.22
CA ASP A 179 -6.85 18.92 -7.07
C ASP A 179 -7.94 18.47 -6.10
N LEU A 180 -9.08 18.01 -6.59
CA LEU A 180 -10.12 17.40 -5.78
C LEU A 180 -9.61 16.17 -5.04
N LEU A 181 -8.94 15.22 -5.72
CA LEU A 181 -8.36 14.05 -5.09
C LEU A 181 -7.31 14.41 -4.04
N PHE A 182 -6.46 15.40 -4.33
CA PHE A 182 -5.47 15.90 -3.37
C PHE A 182 -6.13 16.45 -2.11
N HIS A 183 -7.06 17.38 -2.24
CA HIS A 183 -7.71 18.01 -1.09
C HIS A 183 -8.60 17.02 -0.31
N LEU A 184 -9.25 16.09 -1.00
CA LEU A 184 -9.99 15.00 -0.36
C LEU A 184 -9.04 14.09 0.45
N THR A 185 -7.86 13.77 -0.09
CA THR A 185 -6.85 12.99 0.65
C THR A 185 -6.38 13.74 1.90
N VAL A 186 -6.14 15.07 1.80
CA VAL A 186 -5.82 15.91 2.97
C VAL A 186 -6.93 15.86 4.01
N LEU A 187 -8.19 15.96 3.60
CA LEU A 187 -9.34 15.89 4.51
C LEU A 187 -9.42 14.52 5.20
N LEU A 188 -9.33 13.43 4.45
CA LEU A 188 -9.33 12.08 5.01
C LEU A 188 -8.23 11.91 6.07
N ARG A 189 -7.00 12.32 5.75
CA ARG A 189 -5.86 12.23 6.70
C ARG A 189 -6.05 13.12 7.91
N ASN A 190 -6.67 14.30 7.76
CA ASN A 190 -7.00 15.18 8.88
C ASN A 190 -8.00 14.53 9.84
N GLU A 191 -8.99 13.86 9.31
CA GLU A 191 -10.05 13.17 10.07
C GLU A 191 -9.69 11.71 10.42
N LYS A 192 -8.42 11.32 10.27
CA LYS A 192 -7.89 9.97 10.57
C LYS A 192 -8.55 8.84 9.76
N ALA A 193 -9.13 9.17 8.62
CA ALA A 193 -9.65 8.21 7.64
C ALA A 193 -8.61 7.92 6.54
N SER A 194 -8.84 6.88 5.74
CA SER A 194 -7.95 6.43 4.68
C SER A 194 -8.70 6.08 3.39
N TRP A 195 -7.98 6.10 2.26
CA TRP A 195 -8.51 5.58 1.00
C TRP A 195 -8.90 4.11 1.09
N ALA A 196 -8.19 3.30 1.89
CA ALA A 196 -8.54 1.90 2.09
C ALA A 196 -9.95 1.75 2.70
N GLU A 197 -10.33 2.61 3.65
CA GLU A 197 -11.69 2.61 4.23
C GLU A 197 -12.74 3.08 3.23
N VAL A 198 -12.44 4.11 2.43
CA VAL A 198 -13.33 4.61 1.38
C VAL A 198 -13.58 3.54 0.31
N VAL A 199 -12.51 2.91 -0.19
CA VAL A 199 -12.59 1.83 -1.18
C VAL A 199 -13.35 0.63 -0.61
N LYS A 200 -13.08 0.27 0.65
CA LYS A 200 -13.80 -0.82 1.33
C LYS A 200 -15.31 -0.54 1.44
N CYS A 201 -15.67 0.69 1.71
CA CYS A 201 -17.08 1.11 1.72
C CYS A 201 -17.72 0.95 0.32
N LEU A 202 -17.03 1.36 -0.74
CA LEU A 202 -17.48 1.18 -2.12
C LEU A 202 -17.62 -0.30 -2.49
N GLU A 203 -16.63 -1.14 -2.15
CA GLU A 203 -16.70 -2.59 -2.36
C GLU A 203 -17.91 -3.23 -1.67
N ASN A 204 -18.15 -2.85 -0.41
CA ASN A 204 -19.29 -3.39 0.34
C ASN A 204 -20.61 -3.01 -0.33
N ARG A 205 -20.77 -1.75 -0.75
CA ARG A 205 -21.96 -1.30 -1.50
C ARG A 205 -22.14 -2.05 -2.82
N HIS A 206 -21.03 -2.41 -3.49
CA HIS A 206 -21.09 -3.19 -4.74
C HIS A 206 -21.44 -4.66 -4.51
N LYS A 207 -20.98 -5.27 -3.43
CA LYS A 207 -21.29 -6.67 -3.06
C LYS A 207 -22.73 -6.86 -2.59
N ASP A 208 -23.30 -5.87 -1.97
CA ASP A 208 -24.72 -5.81 -1.63
C ASP A 208 -25.56 -5.51 -2.88
N THR A 209 -25.41 -6.32 -3.87
CA THR A 209 -25.97 -6.60 -5.20
C THR A 209 -27.01 -5.67 -5.82
N ASN A 210 -27.50 -4.65 -5.15
CA ASN A 210 -28.54 -3.75 -5.67
C ASN A 210 -28.23 -2.26 -5.49
N LEU A 211 -27.01 -1.88 -5.10
CA LEU A 211 -26.69 -0.50 -4.74
C LEU A 211 -25.70 0.17 -5.70
N LEU A 212 -25.65 -0.24 -6.96
CA LEU A 212 -24.96 0.53 -8.02
C LEU A 212 -25.76 1.77 -8.47
N HIS A 213 -26.93 1.98 -7.90
CA HIS A 213 -27.62 3.25 -8.02
C HIS A 213 -27.62 3.92 -6.65
N PRO A 214 -26.93 5.04 -6.47
CA PRO A 214 -27.28 5.97 -5.45
C PRO A 214 -28.60 6.62 -5.84
N THR A 215 -29.70 5.85 -5.80
CA THR A 215 -31.02 6.39 -5.75
C THR A 215 -31.26 6.74 -4.31
N THR A 216 -30.75 7.85 -3.92
CA THR A 216 -31.39 8.80 -3.00
C THR A 216 -30.37 9.94 -2.76
N ILE A 217 -30.39 10.89 -3.64
CA ILE A 217 -30.27 12.29 -3.24
C ILE A 217 -31.66 12.79 -3.03
#